data_c6c4efffedcd1c60cacee3779ec66f78
#
_entry.id   c6c4efffedcd1c60cacee3779ec66f78
#
_cell.length_a   1.000
_cell.length_b   1.000
_cell.length_c   1.000
_cell.angle_alpha   90.00
_cell.angle_beta   90.00
_cell.angle_gamma   90.00
#
_symmetry.space_group_name_H-M   'P 1'
#
loop_
_entity.id
_entity.type
_entity.pdbx_description
1 polymer ?
#
loop_
_entity_poly.entity_id
_entity_poly.type
_entity_poly.pdbx_seq_one_letter_code
_entity_poly.pdbx_strand_id
1 'polypeptide(L)'
;TNIEAVASDPSNPVEGQVWYNTTSNTVKGVVNNPGSWSTSGNMTTGRRDLAGAGTQTAALGFGGQTSPGTISALTETYNGTSWTEVNDLNNARQYLGGDGVQTSALAFGGSNPPITNVNQKTESWNGSNWTNVNDLGTGRRLLAGAGATNTAMLAFGGDPGIANTENWNGTNWTEVNDLNLGRHDLAGAGTNTAALAFGGTPGTPRQIDTELWNGTNWTEVSDLNVGHRECSGCGTQTSAIVMGKDLLAELWNGTNWTVTADMNVPRARPGGAGANNTSALAFGGESPGTFNSSENFNSGPTTVTFDVS
;
A
#
# COMPACT_ATOMS: atom_id res chain seq x y z
N THR A 1 17.69 -22.93 33.34
CA THR A 1 18.06 -22.41 32.03
C THR A 1 18.89 -21.16 32.26
N ASN A 2 20.17 -21.15 31.87
CA ASN A 2 21.02 -19.98 32.07
C ASN A 2 20.69 -18.97 30.98
N ILE A 3 20.53 -17.70 31.37
CA ILE A 3 20.44 -16.57 30.43
C ILE A 3 21.87 -16.28 29.95
N GLU A 4 22.06 -16.26 28.64
CA GLU A 4 23.36 -15.91 28.04
C GLU A 4 23.71 -14.45 28.33
N ALA A 5 24.95 -14.18 28.74
CA ALA A 5 25.47 -12.84 28.95
C ALA A 5 26.31 -12.41 27.73
N VAL A 6 25.92 -11.33 27.08
CA VAL A 6 26.57 -10.82 25.85
C VAL A 6 26.91 -9.32 25.98
N ALA A 7 27.96 -8.87 25.34
CA ALA A 7 28.36 -7.46 25.36
C ALA A 7 27.52 -6.57 24.43
N SER A 8 26.92 -7.18 23.42
CA SER A 8 25.99 -6.52 22.47
C SER A 8 24.80 -7.41 22.18
N ASP A 9 23.70 -6.82 21.77
CA ASP A 9 22.53 -7.60 21.36
C ASP A 9 22.87 -8.54 20.19
N PRO A 10 22.33 -9.77 20.15
CA PRO A 10 22.50 -10.67 19.02
C PRO A 10 22.05 -10.01 17.71
N SER A 11 22.77 -10.23 16.61
CA SER A 11 22.49 -9.62 15.30
C SER A 11 21.20 -10.15 14.66
N ASN A 12 20.80 -11.39 14.97
CA ASN A 12 19.57 -12.03 14.48
C ASN A 12 18.92 -12.81 15.60
N PRO A 13 18.36 -12.12 16.62
CA PRO A 13 17.71 -12.80 17.72
C PRO A 13 16.39 -13.43 17.25
N VAL A 14 16.05 -14.60 17.80
CA VAL A 14 14.83 -15.33 17.44
C VAL A 14 13.76 -15.17 18.53
N GLU A 15 12.50 -15.31 18.17
CA GLU A 15 11.37 -15.25 19.10
C GLU A 15 11.57 -16.19 20.28
N GLY A 16 11.31 -15.69 21.50
CA GLY A 16 11.53 -16.41 22.76
C GLY A 16 12.98 -16.44 23.24
N GLN A 17 13.95 -15.94 22.47
CA GLN A 17 15.33 -15.81 22.95
C GLN A 17 15.42 -14.72 24.01
N VAL A 18 16.16 -15.02 25.10
CA VAL A 18 16.41 -14.08 26.21
C VAL A 18 17.90 -14.04 26.50
N TRP A 19 18.46 -12.83 26.71
CA TRP A 19 19.87 -12.62 27.05
C TRP A 19 20.04 -11.46 28.04
N TYR A 20 21.20 -11.44 28.70
CA TYR A 20 21.62 -10.31 29.52
C TYR A 20 22.68 -9.48 28.76
N ASN A 21 22.35 -8.23 28.45
CA ASN A 21 23.29 -7.32 27.81
C ASN A 21 24.16 -6.64 28.89
N THR A 22 25.45 -7.02 28.93
CA THR A 22 26.40 -6.55 29.94
C THR A 22 26.80 -5.08 29.78
N THR A 23 26.64 -4.51 28.59
CA THR A 23 26.92 -3.10 28.32
C THR A 23 25.82 -2.20 28.85
N SER A 24 24.56 -2.57 28.63
CA SER A 24 23.40 -1.81 29.10
C SER A 24 22.93 -2.24 30.51
N ASN A 25 23.47 -3.35 31.05
CA ASN A 25 23.05 -3.98 32.30
C ASN A 25 21.55 -4.32 32.33
N THR A 26 21.03 -4.83 31.24
CA THR A 26 19.61 -5.15 31.09
C THR A 26 19.38 -6.57 30.63
N VAL A 27 18.30 -7.18 31.11
CA VAL A 27 17.77 -8.43 30.53
C VAL A 27 16.91 -8.05 29.36
N LYS A 28 17.16 -8.66 28.21
CA LYS A 28 16.41 -8.45 26.97
C LYS A 28 15.88 -9.75 26.43
N GLY A 29 14.85 -9.67 25.62
CA GLY A 29 14.31 -10.83 24.93
C GLY A 29 13.57 -10.43 23.67
N VAL A 30 13.30 -11.41 22.81
CA VAL A 30 12.49 -11.24 21.62
C VAL A 30 11.08 -11.73 21.89
N VAL A 31 10.13 -10.83 21.71
CA VAL A 31 8.70 -11.15 21.72
C VAL A 31 8.14 -10.98 20.32
N ASN A 32 7.13 -11.76 19.99
CA ASN A 32 6.40 -11.54 18.75
C ASN A 32 5.45 -10.35 18.95
N ASN A 33 5.63 -9.31 18.14
CA ASN A 33 4.67 -8.21 18.02
C ASN A 33 3.62 -8.59 16.97
N PRO A 34 2.36 -8.83 17.36
CA PRO A 34 1.29 -9.23 16.43
C PRO A 34 0.93 -8.09 15.46
N GLY A 35 1.46 -6.91 15.68
CA GLY A 35 1.24 -5.70 14.90
C GLY A 35 0.81 -4.54 15.80
N SER A 36 1.29 -3.37 15.46
CA SER A 36 0.90 -2.12 16.12
C SER A 36 1.01 -0.94 15.15
N TRP A 37 0.12 0.03 15.31
CA TRP A 37 0.14 1.28 14.58
C TRP A 37 0.67 2.41 15.48
N SER A 38 1.48 3.27 14.92
CA SER A 38 2.01 4.46 15.59
C SER A 38 1.89 5.67 14.68
N THR A 39 1.58 6.83 15.26
CA THR A 39 1.53 8.10 14.53
C THR A 39 2.88 8.39 13.88
N SER A 40 2.84 8.89 12.66
CA SER A 40 4.00 9.27 11.88
C SER A 40 3.92 10.74 11.45
N GLY A 41 4.91 11.23 10.69
CA GLY A 41 4.92 12.62 10.18
C GLY A 41 3.75 12.87 9.24
N ASN A 42 3.08 14.00 9.38
CA ASN A 42 1.93 14.37 8.58
C ASN A 42 2.35 14.81 7.17
N MET A 43 1.51 14.50 6.17
CA MET A 43 1.58 15.11 4.84
C MET A 43 1.45 16.63 4.95
N THR A 44 2.03 17.36 4.01
CA THR A 44 1.89 18.83 3.95
C THR A 44 0.45 19.22 3.62
N THR A 45 -0.20 18.45 2.76
CA THR A 45 -1.59 18.69 2.34
C THR A 45 -2.45 17.43 2.52
N GLY A 46 -3.54 17.55 3.28
CA GLY A 46 -4.51 16.46 3.49
C GLY A 46 -5.21 16.09 2.18
N ARG A 47 -5.15 14.81 1.81
CA ARG A 47 -5.74 14.27 0.56
C ARG A 47 -6.32 12.89 0.79
N ARG A 48 -7.37 12.60 0.02
CA ARG A 48 -7.98 11.27 -0.14
C ARG A 48 -7.93 10.85 -1.61
N ASP A 49 -8.28 9.61 -1.92
CA ASP A 49 -8.34 9.11 -3.31
C ASP A 49 -7.01 9.26 -4.07
N LEU A 50 -5.92 9.27 -3.32
CA LEU A 50 -4.55 9.38 -3.81
C LEU A 50 -3.93 8.00 -3.97
N ALA A 51 -2.89 7.89 -4.78
CA ALA A 51 -2.08 6.70 -4.87
C ALA A 51 -0.79 6.82 -4.02
N GLY A 52 -0.24 5.67 -3.67
CA GLY A 52 1.01 5.55 -2.94
C GLY A 52 2.00 4.62 -3.65
N ALA A 53 3.28 4.78 -3.34
CA ALA A 53 4.36 3.90 -3.78
C ALA A 53 5.49 3.90 -2.75
N GLY A 54 6.36 2.89 -2.80
CA GLY A 54 7.56 2.83 -1.97
C GLY A 54 7.44 1.98 -0.73
N THR A 55 8.17 2.36 0.31
CA THR A 55 8.27 1.62 1.57
C THR A 55 7.83 2.50 2.75
N GLN A 56 7.71 1.90 3.94
CA GLN A 56 7.37 2.62 5.17
C GLN A 56 8.28 3.82 5.45
N THR A 57 9.56 3.75 5.10
CA THR A 57 10.54 4.80 5.37
C THR A 57 10.94 5.63 4.16
N ALA A 58 10.45 5.27 2.97
CA ALA A 58 10.71 5.96 1.71
C ALA A 58 9.48 5.84 0.81
N ALA A 59 8.46 6.67 1.09
CA ALA A 59 7.19 6.64 0.37
C ALA A 59 7.02 7.84 -0.56
N LEU A 60 6.14 7.67 -1.54
CA LEU A 60 5.65 8.67 -2.46
C LEU A 60 4.13 8.68 -2.40
N GLY A 61 3.51 9.86 -2.21
CA GLY A 61 2.07 10.04 -2.29
C GLY A 61 1.72 11.04 -3.38
N PHE A 62 0.83 10.70 -4.31
CA PHE A 62 0.55 11.54 -5.47
C PHE A 62 -0.92 11.54 -5.91
N GLY A 63 -1.34 12.66 -6.49
CA GLY A 63 -2.73 12.88 -6.91
C GLY A 63 -3.70 12.98 -5.76
N GLY A 64 -4.95 12.60 -6.04
CA GLY A 64 -6.04 12.57 -5.06
C GLY A 64 -6.91 13.83 -5.06
N GLN A 65 -7.58 14.06 -3.95
CA GLN A 65 -8.51 15.16 -3.76
C GLN A 65 -8.29 15.82 -2.40
N THR A 66 -8.21 17.15 -2.36
CA THR A 66 -8.23 17.95 -1.14
C THR A 66 -9.66 18.29 -0.71
N SER A 67 -9.88 18.69 0.54
CA SER A 67 -11.17 19.28 0.97
C SER A 67 -11.27 20.72 0.46
N PRO A 68 -12.44 21.20 0.00
CA PRO A 68 -13.74 20.55 -0.09
C PRO A 68 -14.05 19.88 -1.46
N GLY A 69 -13.10 19.27 -2.13
CA GLY A 69 -13.36 18.53 -3.37
C GLY A 69 -12.54 18.99 -4.56
N THR A 70 -11.40 19.65 -4.32
CA THR A 70 -10.46 20.04 -5.38
C THR A 70 -9.57 18.85 -5.75
N ILE A 71 -9.61 18.44 -7.01
CA ILE A 71 -8.75 17.38 -7.53
C ILE A 71 -7.31 17.90 -7.61
N SER A 72 -6.37 17.08 -7.16
CA SER A 72 -4.98 17.46 -6.92
C SER A 72 -4.00 16.78 -7.86
N ALA A 73 -2.95 17.49 -8.22
CA ALA A 73 -1.76 16.94 -8.86
C ALA A 73 -0.60 16.74 -7.90
N LEU A 74 -0.71 17.20 -6.65
CA LEU A 74 0.36 17.26 -5.68
C LEU A 74 1.06 15.92 -5.51
N THR A 75 2.38 15.98 -5.42
CA THR A 75 3.25 14.84 -5.11
C THR A 75 4.11 15.18 -3.90
N GLU A 76 4.16 14.26 -2.95
CA GLU A 76 4.97 14.38 -1.74
C GLU A 76 5.83 13.14 -1.54
N THR A 77 7.08 13.32 -1.10
CA THR A 77 7.99 12.25 -0.69
C THR A 77 8.07 12.19 0.83
N TYR A 78 8.19 10.97 1.37
CA TYR A 78 8.38 10.69 2.80
C TYR A 78 9.75 10.07 3.05
N ASN A 79 10.48 10.58 4.04
CA ASN A 79 11.84 10.15 4.37
C ASN A 79 11.94 9.27 5.63
N GLY A 80 10.83 8.72 6.09
CA GLY A 80 10.75 7.97 7.36
C GLY A 80 10.37 8.83 8.57
N THR A 81 10.35 10.16 8.42
CA THR A 81 10.05 11.11 9.51
C THR A 81 9.10 12.23 9.07
N SER A 82 9.31 12.79 7.89
CA SER A 82 8.56 13.94 7.40
C SER A 82 8.23 13.82 5.91
N TRP A 83 7.14 14.45 5.52
CA TRP A 83 6.74 14.61 4.13
C TRP A 83 7.26 15.93 3.55
N THR A 84 7.62 15.92 2.29
CA THR A 84 8.11 17.09 1.56
C THR A 84 7.47 17.10 0.17
N GLU A 85 6.90 18.25 -0.22
CA GLU A 85 6.35 18.46 -1.55
C GLU A 85 7.47 18.46 -2.60
N VAL A 86 7.21 17.83 -3.72
CA VAL A 86 8.12 17.70 -4.86
C VAL A 86 7.36 18.04 -6.15
N ASN A 87 7.93 17.80 -7.33
CA ASN A 87 7.28 18.13 -8.59
C ASN A 87 6.00 17.31 -8.83
N ASP A 88 4.94 17.98 -9.17
CA ASP A 88 3.59 17.47 -9.31
C ASP A 88 3.38 16.63 -10.58
N LEU A 89 2.30 15.82 -10.55
CA LEU A 89 1.75 15.21 -11.75
C LEU A 89 1.43 16.31 -12.81
N ASN A 90 1.64 15.98 -14.07
CA ASN A 90 1.24 16.88 -15.16
C ASN A 90 -0.29 17.02 -15.27
N ASN A 91 -1.04 16.03 -14.78
CA ASN A 91 -2.49 16.00 -14.83
C ASN A 91 -3.07 15.73 -13.44
N ALA A 92 -3.79 16.70 -12.88
CA ALA A 92 -4.52 16.52 -11.62
C ALA A 92 -5.59 15.43 -11.77
N ARG A 93 -5.59 14.44 -10.87
CA ARG A 93 -6.55 13.31 -10.91
C ARG A 93 -6.66 12.61 -9.56
N GLN A 94 -7.84 12.03 -9.33
CA GLN A 94 -8.19 11.23 -8.17
C GLN A 94 -8.61 9.82 -8.59
N TYR A 95 -8.72 8.89 -7.64
CA TYR A 95 -9.08 7.48 -7.91
C TYR A 95 -8.14 6.79 -8.91
N LEU A 96 -6.90 7.24 -8.95
CA LEU A 96 -5.86 6.70 -9.82
C LEU A 96 -5.23 5.46 -9.21
N GLY A 97 -4.73 4.58 -10.07
CA GLY A 97 -3.80 3.52 -9.67
C GLY A 97 -2.36 4.04 -9.69
N GLY A 98 -1.52 3.37 -8.92
CA GLY A 98 -0.09 3.62 -8.92
C GLY A 98 0.66 2.68 -7.99
N ASP A 99 1.93 2.44 -8.29
CA ASP A 99 2.85 1.66 -7.47
C ASP A 99 4.31 1.91 -7.92
N GLY A 100 5.25 1.22 -7.29
CA GLY A 100 6.68 1.32 -7.54
C GLY A 100 7.47 1.60 -6.27
N VAL A 101 8.61 2.28 -6.44
CA VAL A 101 9.42 2.78 -5.33
C VAL A 101 9.47 4.32 -5.34
N GLN A 102 9.86 4.94 -4.24
CA GLN A 102 9.90 6.40 -4.09
C GLN A 102 10.61 7.13 -5.22
N THR A 103 11.62 6.51 -5.85
CA THR A 103 12.41 7.10 -6.93
C THR A 103 12.03 6.62 -8.33
N SER A 104 11.07 5.69 -8.44
CA SER A 104 10.66 5.08 -9.70
C SER A 104 9.25 4.52 -9.58
N ALA A 105 8.24 5.32 -9.91
CA ALA A 105 6.83 4.98 -9.77
C ALA A 105 6.04 5.26 -11.05
N LEU A 106 4.88 4.64 -11.16
CA LEU A 106 3.94 4.86 -12.25
C LEU A 106 2.58 5.29 -11.69
N ALA A 107 1.97 6.31 -12.29
CA ALA A 107 0.61 6.75 -12.01
C ALA A 107 -0.26 6.53 -13.26
N PHE A 108 -1.40 5.87 -13.13
CA PHE A 108 -2.23 5.52 -14.27
C PHE A 108 -3.73 5.55 -13.96
N GLY A 109 -4.53 5.80 -14.98
CA GLY A 109 -5.98 5.89 -14.86
C GLY A 109 -6.45 7.04 -13.97
N GLY A 110 -7.58 6.83 -13.30
CA GLY A 110 -8.22 7.82 -12.43
C GLY A 110 -9.30 8.64 -13.11
N SER A 111 -9.67 9.74 -12.49
CA SER A 111 -10.61 10.73 -13.06
C SER A 111 -10.18 12.17 -12.79
N ASN A 112 -10.57 13.07 -13.71
CA ASN A 112 -10.43 14.52 -13.57
C ASN A 112 -11.78 15.21 -13.80
N PRO A 113 -11.90 16.54 -13.55
CA PRO A 113 -13.18 17.23 -13.74
C PRO A 113 -13.67 17.21 -15.20
N PRO A 114 -14.99 17.00 -15.42
CA PRO A 114 -15.96 16.50 -14.44
C PRO A 114 -15.65 15.06 -14.00
N ILE A 115 -15.99 14.68 -12.79
CA ILE A 115 -15.63 13.39 -12.15
C ILE A 115 -16.04 12.15 -12.97
N THR A 116 -16.94 12.30 -13.90
CA THR A 116 -17.36 11.26 -14.85
C THR A 116 -16.32 11.00 -15.95
N ASN A 117 -15.30 11.85 -16.05
CA ASN A 117 -14.28 11.74 -17.08
C ASN A 117 -13.18 10.75 -16.62
N VAL A 118 -13.37 9.47 -16.93
CA VAL A 118 -12.38 8.42 -16.67
C VAL A 118 -11.15 8.59 -17.57
N ASN A 119 -9.99 8.42 -16.98
CA ASN A 119 -8.70 8.63 -17.62
C ASN A 119 -8.01 7.34 -18.06
N GLN A 120 -7.32 7.43 -19.20
CA GLN A 120 -6.33 6.43 -19.63
C GLN A 120 -4.90 6.87 -19.27
N LYS A 121 -4.72 8.13 -18.88
CA LYS A 121 -3.42 8.78 -18.71
C LYS A 121 -2.47 7.99 -17.81
N THR A 122 -1.24 7.85 -18.31
CA THR A 122 -0.12 7.27 -17.56
C THR A 122 1.01 8.27 -17.48
N GLU A 123 1.55 8.41 -16.27
CA GLU A 123 2.74 9.23 -15.99
C GLU A 123 3.78 8.41 -15.24
N SER A 124 5.04 8.57 -15.65
CA SER A 124 6.21 7.90 -15.09
C SER A 124 7.02 8.88 -14.25
N TRP A 125 7.32 8.49 -13.01
CA TRP A 125 8.17 9.21 -12.06
C TRP A 125 9.60 8.69 -12.09
N ASN A 126 10.58 9.59 -12.19
CA ASN A 126 11.99 9.25 -12.24
C ASN A 126 12.78 9.64 -10.97
N GLY A 127 12.09 9.93 -9.88
CA GLY A 127 12.67 10.43 -8.63
C GLY A 127 12.72 11.95 -8.54
N SER A 128 12.40 12.66 -9.63
CA SER A 128 12.44 14.14 -9.67
C SER A 128 11.26 14.74 -10.42
N ASN A 129 10.85 14.13 -11.51
CA ASN A 129 9.78 14.66 -12.39
C ASN A 129 8.85 13.56 -12.88
N TRP A 130 7.59 13.93 -13.10
CA TRP A 130 6.62 13.13 -13.83
C TRP A 130 6.70 13.41 -15.33
N THR A 131 6.62 12.37 -16.13
CA THR A 131 6.63 12.45 -17.60
C THR A 131 5.46 11.66 -18.15
N ASN A 132 4.67 12.24 -19.05
CA ASN A 132 3.61 11.53 -19.76
C ASN A 132 4.21 10.40 -20.61
N VAL A 133 3.67 9.23 -20.49
CA VAL A 133 4.04 8.04 -21.28
C VAL A 133 2.80 7.46 -21.96
N ASN A 134 2.89 6.29 -22.61
CA ASN A 134 1.77 5.70 -23.32
C ASN A 134 0.65 5.31 -22.37
N ASP A 135 -0.57 5.68 -22.75
CA ASP A 135 -1.78 5.55 -21.95
C ASP A 135 -2.28 4.09 -21.87
N LEU A 136 -3.08 3.79 -20.84
CA LEU A 136 -3.86 2.54 -20.74
C LEU A 136 -4.71 2.31 -21.98
N GLY A 137 -4.90 1.05 -22.37
CA GLY A 137 -5.83 0.67 -23.44
C GLY A 137 -7.28 0.99 -23.08
N THR A 138 -7.65 0.81 -21.82
CA THR A 138 -8.99 1.09 -21.29
C THR A 138 -8.95 2.10 -20.15
N GLY A 139 -9.62 3.25 -20.33
CA GLY A 139 -9.75 4.28 -19.28
C GLY A 139 -10.60 3.77 -18.12
N ARG A 140 -10.07 3.92 -16.89
CA ARG A 140 -10.73 3.43 -15.67
C ARG A 140 -10.21 4.15 -14.43
N ARG A 141 -11.03 4.14 -13.39
CA ARG A 141 -10.74 4.71 -12.08
C ARG A 141 -11.01 3.67 -10.99
N LEU A 142 -10.60 3.92 -9.74
CA LEU A 142 -10.79 2.99 -8.62
C LEU A 142 -10.19 1.61 -8.92
N LEU A 143 -9.14 1.59 -9.68
CA LEU A 143 -8.37 0.42 -10.09
C LEU A 143 -7.18 0.25 -9.13
N ALA A 144 -6.62 -0.94 -9.10
CA ALA A 144 -5.39 -1.22 -8.36
C ALA A 144 -4.20 -1.44 -9.29
N GLY A 145 -3.00 -1.40 -8.68
CA GLY A 145 -1.75 -1.71 -9.33
C GLY A 145 -0.87 -2.63 -8.51
N ALA A 146 0.09 -3.26 -9.19
CA ALA A 146 1.19 -3.99 -8.58
C ALA A 146 2.43 -3.88 -9.44
N GLY A 147 3.52 -3.37 -8.90
CA GLY A 147 4.73 -3.17 -9.68
C GLY A 147 5.94 -2.75 -8.86
N ALA A 148 7.11 -3.22 -9.26
CA ALA A 148 8.34 -2.91 -8.56
C ALA A 148 8.92 -1.52 -8.92
N THR A 149 8.66 -1.04 -10.14
CA THR A 149 9.22 0.22 -10.66
C THR A 149 8.34 0.78 -11.78
N ASN A 150 8.66 1.99 -12.24
CA ASN A 150 8.01 2.63 -13.41
C ASN A 150 8.21 1.90 -14.75
N THR A 151 8.99 0.83 -14.80
CA THR A 151 9.25 0.05 -16.03
C THR A 151 8.50 -1.27 -16.11
N ALA A 152 7.86 -1.70 -15.02
CA ALA A 152 7.17 -2.97 -14.92
C ALA A 152 5.99 -2.86 -13.94
N MET A 153 4.76 -2.87 -14.45
CA MET A 153 3.55 -2.60 -13.68
C MET A 153 2.39 -3.46 -14.19
N LEU A 154 1.51 -3.87 -13.30
CA LEU A 154 0.23 -4.47 -13.61
C LEU A 154 -0.88 -3.52 -13.15
N ALA A 155 -1.88 -3.27 -13.99
CA ALA A 155 -3.09 -2.51 -13.65
C ALA A 155 -4.30 -3.43 -13.79
N PHE A 156 -5.15 -3.52 -12.78
CA PHE A 156 -6.27 -4.45 -12.77
C PHE A 156 -7.52 -3.90 -12.08
N GLY A 157 -8.67 -4.39 -12.52
CA GLY A 157 -9.98 -3.96 -12.02
C GLY A 157 -10.32 -2.54 -12.41
N GLY A 158 -11.29 -1.96 -11.71
CA GLY A 158 -11.73 -0.58 -11.84
C GLY A 158 -13.23 -0.42 -12.07
N ASP A 159 -13.70 0.82 -11.89
CA ASP A 159 -15.11 1.21 -12.12
C ASP A 159 -15.44 1.20 -13.62
N PRO A 160 -16.56 0.56 -14.04
CA PRO A 160 -17.74 0.14 -13.25
C PRO A 160 -17.73 -1.33 -12.76
N GLY A 161 -16.64 -1.85 -12.25
CA GLY A 161 -16.54 -3.25 -11.80
C GLY A 161 -16.07 -4.18 -12.92
N ILE A 162 -15.10 -3.72 -13.69
CA ILE A 162 -14.47 -4.48 -14.78
C ILE A 162 -13.36 -5.39 -14.25
N ALA A 163 -13.09 -6.47 -14.99
CA ALA A 163 -12.06 -7.44 -14.65
C ALA A 163 -10.73 -7.16 -15.35
N ASN A 164 -10.70 -6.23 -16.31
CA ASN A 164 -9.57 -5.98 -17.19
C ASN A 164 -8.24 -5.88 -16.45
N THR A 165 -7.26 -6.58 -16.98
CA THR A 165 -5.86 -6.51 -16.52
C THR A 165 -4.95 -6.11 -17.67
N GLU A 166 -4.12 -5.11 -17.44
CA GLU A 166 -3.11 -4.64 -18.39
C GLU A 166 -1.71 -4.69 -17.76
N ASN A 167 -0.73 -5.15 -18.54
CA ASN A 167 0.67 -5.23 -18.15
C ASN A 167 1.48 -4.15 -18.87
N TRP A 168 2.23 -3.36 -18.10
CA TRP A 168 3.18 -2.34 -18.56
C TRP A 168 4.58 -2.91 -18.67
N ASN A 169 5.22 -2.74 -19.83
CA ASN A 169 6.56 -3.24 -20.11
C ASN A 169 7.65 -2.14 -20.11
N GLY A 170 7.37 -0.97 -19.57
CA GLY A 170 8.25 0.19 -19.62
C GLY A 170 7.99 1.13 -20.80
N THR A 171 7.16 0.71 -21.77
CA THR A 171 6.85 1.49 -22.98
C THR A 171 5.37 1.49 -23.30
N ASN A 172 4.71 0.33 -23.26
CA ASN A 172 3.31 0.16 -23.62
C ASN A 172 2.56 -0.68 -22.61
N TRP A 173 1.26 -0.40 -22.47
CA TRP A 173 0.31 -1.28 -21.84
C TRP A 173 -0.16 -2.33 -22.83
N THR A 174 -0.32 -3.54 -22.37
CA THR A 174 -0.86 -4.68 -23.15
C THR A 174 -1.87 -5.42 -22.30
N GLU A 175 -3.07 -5.64 -22.85
CA GLU A 175 -4.11 -6.42 -22.19
C GLU A 175 -3.64 -7.87 -22.04
N VAL A 176 -3.86 -8.42 -20.84
CA VAL A 176 -3.52 -9.80 -20.46
C VAL A 176 -4.75 -10.47 -19.87
N ASN A 177 -4.63 -11.67 -19.30
CA ASN A 177 -5.78 -12.38 -18.75
C ASN A 177 -6.38 -11.64 -17.54
N ASP A 178 -7.68 -11.50 -17.54
CA ASP A 178 -8.46 -10.72 -16.60
C ASP A 178 -8.63 -11.39 -15.24
N LEU A 179 -8.97 -10.59 -14.21
CA LEU A 179 -9.46 -11.08 -12.92
C LEU A 179 -10.65 -12.03 -13.10
N ASN A 180 -10.78 -13.05 -12.24
CA ASN A 180 -11.95 -13.92 -12.25
C ASN A 180 -13.22 -13.18 -11.84
N LEU A 181 -13.10 -12.14 -10.99
CA LEU A 181 -14.21 -11.28 -10.58
C LEU A 181 -13.89 -9.81 -10.85
N GLY A 182 -14.67 -9.17 -11.73
CA GLY A 182 -14.58 -7.73 -11.99
C GLY A 182 -15.01 -6.92 -10.76
N ARG A 183 -14.13 -6.00 -10.31
CA ARG A 183 -14.37 -5.19 -9.09
C ARG A 183 -13.56 -3.89 -9.10
N HIS A 184 -14.06 -2.91 -8.36
CA HIS A 184 -13.43 -1.61 -8.15
C HIS A 184 -13.22 -1.34 -6.65
N ASP A 185 -12.51 -0.26 -6.27
CA ASP A 185 -12.14 0.04 -4.89
C ASP A 185 -11.36 -1.11 -4.21
N LEU A 186 -10.68 -1.92 -5.00
CA LEU A 186 -9.83 -3.02 -4.55
C LEU A 186 -8.41 -2.52 -4.28
N ALA A 187 -7.62 -3.34 -3.61
CA ALA A 187 -6.21 -3.09 -3.40
C ALA A 187 -5.33 -4.16 -4.08
N GLY A 188 -4.06 -3.85 -4.23
CA GLY A 188 -3.07 -4.74 -4.81
C GLY A 188 -1.76 -4.73 -4.05
N ALA A 189 -0.94 -5.74 -4.30
CA ALA A 189 0.44 -5.87 -3.81
C ALA A 189 1.27 -6.74 -4.76
N GLY A 190 2.59 -6.58 -4.74
CA GLY A 190 3.50 -7.43 -5.50
C GLY A 190 4.11 -6.77 -6.73
N THR A 191 4.28 -7.55 -7.79
CA THR A 191 4.93 -7.10 -9.02
C THR A 191 4.07 -7.45 -10.25
N ASN A 192 4.45 -6.95 -11.42
CA ASN A 192 3.76 -7.27 -12.67
C ASN A 192 3.80 -8.77 -13.07
N THR A 193 4.66 -9.58 -12.44
CA THR A 193 4.75 -11.03 -12.68
C THR A 193 4.27 -11.87 -11.50
N ALA A 194 4.09 -11.26 -10.34
CA ALA A 194 3.68 -11.94 -9.10
C ALA A 194 2.88 -10.95 -8.23
N ALA A 195 1.59 -10.81 -8.52
CA ALA A 195 0.71 -9.86 -7.86
C ALA A 195 -0.39 -10.55 -7.03
N LEU A 196 -0.97 -9.77 -6.14
CA LEU A 196 -2.12 -10.11 -5.32
C LEU A 196 -3.18 -9.02 -5.51
N ALA A 197 -4.43 -9.41 -5.78
CA ALA A 197 -5.60 -8.52 -5.83
C ALA A 197 -6.57 -8.94 -4.73
N PHE A 198 -7.02 -8.01 -3.91
CA PHE A 198 -7.89 -8.33 -2.77
C PHE A 198 -8.90 -7.26 -2.44
N GLY A 199 -10.03 -7.68 -1.89
CA GLY A 199 -11.14 -6.80 -1.52
C GLY A 199 -11.83 -6.13 -2.71
N GLY A 200 -12.36 -4.94 -2.48
CA GLY A 200 -13.10 -4.18 -3.47
C GLY A 200 -14.60 -4.48 -3.46
N THR A 201 -15.26 -4.16 -4.56
CA THR A 201 -16.68 -4.44 -4.76
C THR A 201 -17.04 -4.50 -6.26
N PRO A 202 -17.91 -5.42 -6.72
CA PRO A 202 -18.55 -5.33 -8.02
C PRO A 202 -19.79 -4.40 -8.01
N GLY A 203 -20.06 -3.78 -6.87
CA GLY A 203 -21.21 -2.92 -6.54
C GLY A 203 -21.45 -2.95 -5.05
N THR A 204 -22.24 -3.86 -4.55
CA THR A 204 -22.47 -4.17 -3.13
C THR A 204 -22.73 -5.67 -2.99
N PRO A 205 -22.25 -6.38 -1.95
CA PRO A 205 -21.49 -5.93 -0.79
C PRO A 205 -19.99 -5.79 -1.03
N ARG A 206 -19.22 -5.44 0.03
CA ARG A 206 -17.76 -5.49 0.06
C ARG A 206 -17.29 -6.92 -0.15
N GLN A 207 -16.22 -7.11 -0.92
CA GLN A 207 -15.70 -8.43 -1.22
C GLN A 207 -14.61 -8.84 -0.24
N ILE A 208 -14.52 -10.15 -0.04
CA ILE A 208 -13.42 -10.81 0.68
C ILE A 208 -12.44 -11.46 -0.30
N ASP A 209 -12.82 -11.60 -1.55
CA ASP A 209 -12.09 -12.36 -2.58
C ASP A 209 -10.66 -11.89 -2.72
N THR A 210 -9.75 -12.86 -2.78
CA THR A 210 -8.32 -12.66 -3.02
C THR A 210 -7.91 -13.50 -4.23
N GLU A 211 -7.25 -12.86 -5.19
CA GLU A 211 -6.72 -13.51 -6.38
C GLU A 211 -5.21 -13.30 -6.50
N LEU A 212 -4.51 -14.35 -6.92
CA LEU A 212 -3.08 -14.41 -7.10
C LEU A 212 -2.73 -14.47 -8.58
N TRP A 213 -1.87 -13.55 -9.04
CA TRP A 213 -1.34 -13.48 -10.40
C TRP A 213 0.00 -14.21 -10.51
N ASN A 214 0.14 -15.12 -11.43
CA ASN A 214 1.37 -15.90 -11.65
C ASN A 214 2.20 -15.45 -12.86
N GLY A 215 1.93 -14.26 -13.38
CA GLY A 215 2.54 -13.73 -14.61
C GLY A 215 1.72 -14.04 -15.87
N THR A 216 0.69 -14.88 -15.76
CA THR A 216 -0.16 -15.27 -16.91
C THR A 216 -1.64 -15.29 -16.57
N ASN A 217 -2.02 -15.87 -15.42
CA ASN A 217 -3.42 -16.02 -15.02
C ASN A 217 -3.63 -15.60 -13.57
N TRP A 218 -4.83 -15.13 -13.26
CA TRP A 218 -5.33 -14.96 -11.92
C TRP A 218 -5.93 -16.28 -11.42
N THR A 219 -5.69 -16.57 -10.15
CA THR A 219 -6.23 -17.76 -9.46
C THR A 219 -6.75 -17.32 -8.09
N GLU A 220 -7.99 -17.72 -7.78
CA GLU A 220 -8.59 -17.48 -6.47
C GLU A 220 -7.83 -18.26 -5.38
N VAL A 221 -7.60 -17.61 -4.25
CA VAL A 221 -6.89 -18.17 -3.09
C VAL A 221 -7.68 -17.89 -1.80
N SER A 222 -7.08 -18.10 -0.63
CA SER A 222 -7.77 -17.85 0.65
C SER A 222 -8.20 -16.40 0.81
N ASP A 223 -9.45 -16.20 1.17
CA ASP A 223 -10.08 -14.90 1.28
C ASP A 223 -9.71 -14.13 2.54
N LEU A 224 -9.94 -12.82 2.49
CA LEU A 224 -9.94 -11.92 3.65
C LEU A 224 -10.94 -12.41 4.71
N ASN A 225 -10.62 -12.19 5.98
CA ASN A 225 -11.56 -12.50 7.08
C ASN A 225 -12.74 -11.53 7.12
N VAL A 226 -12.53 -10.31 6.64
CA VAL A 226 -13.56 -9.26 6.59
C VAL A 226 -13.54 -8.57 5.22
N GLY A 227 -14.71 -8.23 4.71
CA GLY A 227 -14.82 -7.52 3.43
C GLY A 227 -14.22 -6.11 3.50
N HIS A 228 -13.25 -5.84 2.64
CA HIS A 228 -12.62 -4.53 2.48
C HIS A 228 -13.00 -3.88 1.15
N ARG A 229 -13.23 -2.58 1.17
CA ARG A 229 -13.31 -1.69 0.01
C ARG A 229 -12.81 -0.31 0.41
N GLU A 230 -12.46 0.53 -0.55
CA GLU A 230 -11.90 1.85 -0.24
C GLU A 230 -10.66 1.73 0.66
N CYS A 231 -9.91 0.64 0.48
CA CYS A 231 -8.72 0.27 1.21
C CYS A 231 -7.47 0.54 0.38
N SER A 232 -6.33 0.45 1.02
CA SER A 232 -5.03 0.41 0.38
C SER A 232 -4.33 -0.91 0.72
N GLY A 233 -3.37 -1.29 -0.11
CA GLY A 233 -2.54 -2.46 0.11
C GLY A 233 -1.09 -2.17 -0.25
N CYS A 234 -0.18 -2.94 0.32
CA CYS A 234 1.23 -2.92 -0.05
C CYS A 234 1.92 -4.23 0.32
N GLY A 235 3.13 -4.41 -0.15
CA GLY A 235 3.92 -5.60 0.11
C GLY A 235 4.19 -6.43 -1.13
N THR A 236 4.37 -7.74 -0.93
CA THR A 236 4.64 -8.71 -2.00
C THR A 236 3.49 -9.70 -2.14
N GLN A 237 3.53 -10.51 -3.20
CA GLN A 237 2.55 -11.59 -3.39
C GLN A 237 2.50 -12.60 -2.22
N THR A 238 3.58 -12.75 -1.46
CA THR A 238 3.67 -13.70 -0.34
C THR A 238 3.66 -13.04 1.04
N SER A 239 3.68 -11.70 1.08
CA SER A 239 3.77 -10.94 2.33
C SER A 239 3.17 -9.55 2.13
N ALA A 240 1.86 -9.41 2.33
CA ALA A 240 1.11 -8.18 2.08
C ALA A 240 0.28 -7.76 3.30
N ILE A 241 -0.13 -6.51 3.30
CA ILE A 241 -1.07 -5.94 4.26
C ILE A 241 -2.19 -5.24 3.51
N VAL A 242 -3.43 -5.42 3.96
CA VAL A 242 -4.56 -4.56 3.63
C VAL A 242 -4.83 -3.61 4.79
N MET A 243 -5.13 -2.35 4.48
CA MET A 243 -5.37 -1.30 5.47
C MET A 243 -6.37 -0.27 4.95
N GLY A 244 -7.11 0.32 5.83
CA GLY A 244 -8.11 1.34 5.52
C GLY A 244 -9.51 0.87 5.86
N LYS A 245 -10.45 1.72 5.63
CA LYS A 245 -11.85 1.75 6.04
C LYS A 245 -12.18 1.00 7.36
N ASP A 246 -12.78 1.71 8.30
CA ASP A 246 -13.27 1.14 9.57
C ASP A 246 -12.17 0.62 10.51
N LEU A 247 -10.94 1.17 10.43
CA LEU A 247 -9.74 0.83 11.22
C LEU A 247 -9.08 -0.51 10.87
N LEU A 248 -9.79 -1.43 10.23
CA LEU A 248 -9.38 -2.82 10.06
C LEU A 248 -8.11 -2.97 9.22
N ALA A 249 -7.24 -3.89 9.63
CA ALA A 249 -6.10 -4.33 8.86
C ALA A 249 -5.93 -5.86 8.96
N GLU A 250 -5.47 -6.46 7.87
CA GLU A 250 -5.17 -7.88 7.81
C GLU A 250 -3.81 -8.12 7.13
N LEU A 251 -3.12 -9.14 7.58
CA LEU A 251 -1.80 -9.56 7.11
C LEU A 251 -1.91 -10.83 6.28
N TRP A 252 -1.35 -10.82 5.08
CA TRP A 252 -1.19 -11.96 4.20
C TRP A 252 0.19 -12.61 4.39
N ASN A 253 0.23 -13.91 4.60
CA ASN A 253 1.47 -14.68 4.81
C ASN A 253 1.87 -15.56 3.61
N GLY A 254 1.24 -15.36 2.46
CA GLY A 254 1.43 -16.18 1.25
C GLY A 254 0.42 -17.32 1.13
N THR A 255 -0.40 -17.56 2.16
CA THR A 255 -1.40 -18.65 2.19
C THR A 255 -2.74 -18.20 2.76
N ASN A 256 -2.72 -17.43 3.86
CA ASN A 256 -3.93 -17.00 4.57
C ASN A 256 -3.80 -15.55 5.03
N TRP A 257 -4.96 -14.90 5.18
CA TRP A 257 -5.10 -13.62 5.85
C TRP A 257 -5.29 -13.80 7.36
N THR A 258 -4.72 -12.91 8.15
CA THR A 258 -4.86 -12.87 9.61
C THR A 258 -5.16 -11.44 10.04
N VAL A 259 -6.22 -11.25 10.83
CA VAL A 259 -6.54 -9.94 11.41
C VAL A 259 -5.41 -9.50 12.33
N THR A 260 -4.99 -8.25 12.23
CA THR A 260 -3.96 -7.63 13.06
C THR A 260 -4.53 -6.46 13.85
N ALA A 261 -3.67 -5.68 14.51
CA ALA A 261 -4.10 -4.51 15.25
C ALA A 261 -4.80 -3.47 14.34
N ASP A 262 -5.84 -2.88 14.86
CA ASP A 262 -6.56 -1.81 14.20
C ASP A 262 -5.72 -0.55 14.08
N MET A 263 -5.92 0.23 13.01
CA MET A 263 -5.36 1.57 12.85
C MET A 263 -5.85 2.49 13.97
N ASN A 264 -5.04 3.48 14.36
CA ASN A 264 -5.48 4.45 15.37
C ASN A 264 -6.54 5.43 14.83
N VAL A 265 -6.51 5.70 13.53
CA VAL A 265 -7.43 6.63 12.86
C VAL A 265 -8.16 5.90 11.74
N PRO A 266 -9.52 5.84 11.78
CA PRO A 266 -10.28 5.25 10.69
C PRO A 266 -10.11 6.12 9.44
N ARG A 267 -9.75 5.51 8.31
CA ARG A 267 -9.55 6.23 7.05
C ARG A 267 -10.02 5.43 5.84
N ALA A 268 -10.93 5.99 5.07
CA ALA A 268 -11.29 5.47 3.76
C ALA A 268 -10.36 6.07 2.70
N ARG A 269 -9.99 5.26 1.71
CA ARG A 269 -9.18 5.68 0.54
C ARG A 269 -7.86 6.34 0.91
N PRO A 270 -7.09 5.77 1.84
CA PRO A 270 -5.73 6.24 2.13
C PRO A 270 -4.78 5.87 0.98
N GLY A 271 -3.64 6.55 0.92
CA GLY A 271 -2.46 6.01 0.26
C GLY A 271 -1.77 4.98 1.15
N GLY A 272 -1.08 4.03 0.54
CA GLY A 272 -0.31 3.00 1.23
C GLY A 272 1.07 2.85 0.63
N ALA A 273 2.06 2.51 1.47
CA ALA A 273 3.41 2.15 1.06
C ALA A 273 4.00 1.13 2.04
N GLY A 274 4.71 0.12 1.54
CA GLY A 274 5.31 -0.90 2.40
C GLY A 274 5.95 -2.03 1.60
N ALA A 275 7.04 -2.57 2.13
CA ALA A 275 7.79 -3.62 1.45
C ALA A 275 7.19 -5.02 1.67
N ASN A 276 6.43 -5.21 2.77
CA ASN A 276 5.89 -6.51 3.19
C ASN A 276 4.82 -6.32 4.30
N ASN A 277 4.31 -7.41 4.84
CA ASN A 277 3.31 -7.43 5.91
C ASN A 277 3.83 -7.08 7.31
N THR A 278 5.12 -6.78 7.47
CA THR A 278 5.69 -6.41 8.78
C THR A 278 5.98 -4.92 8.92
N SER A 279 5.91 -4.16 7.82
CA SER A 279 6.29 -2.76 7.78
C SER A 279 5.51 -2.03 6.69
N ALA A 280 4.57 -1.18 7.09
CA ALA A 280 3.72 -0.41 6.19
C ALA A 280 3.48 1.01 6.71
N LEU A 281 3.10 1.90 5.79
CA LEU A 281 2.70 3.28 6.04
C LEU A 281 1.34 3.51 5.42
N ALA A 282 0.38 3.98 6.22
CA ALA A 282 -0.89 4.51 5.75
C ALA A 282 -0.89 6.03 5.86
N PHE A 283 -1.32 6.73 4.82
CA PHE A 283 -1.30 8.20 4.81
C PHE A 283 -2.49 8.81 4.07
N GLY A 284 -2.92 9.98 4.53
CA GLY A 284 -4.09 10.64 3.98
C GLY A 284 -5.39 9.86 4.24
N GLY A 285 -6.33 9.94 3.30
CA GLY A 285 -7.66 9.34 3.43
C GLY A 285 -8.69 10.29 4.04
N GLU A 286 -9.88 9.76 4.36
CA GLU A 286 -10.98 10.53 4.95
C GLU A 286 -11.78 9.75 5.99
N SER A 287 -12.32 10.46 7.05
CA SER A 287 -13.40 10.02 7.94
C SER A 287 -13.63 11.04 9.08
N PRO A 288 -14.62 11.91 9.10
CA PRO A 288 -15.48 12.41 8.02
C PRO A 288 -14.86 13.50 7.16
N GLY A 289 -13.59 13.85 7.30
CA GLY A 289 -12.86 14.84 6.51
C GLY A 289 -11.57 14.26 5.94
N THR A 290 -10.91 15.00 5.05
CA THR A 290 -9.61 14.59 4.50
C THR A 290 -8.51 14.76 5.55
N PHE A 291 -7.63 13.75 5.64
CA PHE A 291 -6.51 13.75 6.58
C PHE A 291 -5.19 14.09 5.90
N ASN A 292 -4.31 14.73 6.66
CA ASN A 292 -2.89 14.79 6.35
C ASN A 292 -2.07 13.82 7.23
N SER A 293 -2.68 13.17 8.23
CA SER A 293 -1.99 12.27 9.14
C SER A 293 -1.50 10.99 8.46
N SER A 294 -0.41 10.46 8.99
CA SER A 294 0.15 9.16 8.60
C SER A 294 0.35 8.28 9.82
N GLU A 295 0.30 6.96 9.59
CA GLU A 295 0.55 5.95 10.61
C GLU A 295 1.48 4.87 10.08
N ASN A 296 2.47 4.49 10.90
CA ASN A 296 3.37 3.38 10.66
C ASN A 296 2.83 2.10 11.30
N PHE A 297 2.78 1.03 10.53
CA PHE A 297 2.54 -0.32 11.00
C PHE A 297 3.85 -1.07 11.18
N ASN A 298 4.03 -1.72 12.32
CA ASN A 298 5.16 -2.62 12.57
C ASN A 298 4.68 -3.90 13.24
N SER A 299 5.16 -5.05 12.77
CA SER A 299 4.89 -6.37 13.33
C SER A 299 6.13 -7.25 13.28
N GLY A 300 6.03 -8.46 13.87
CA GLY A 300 7.09 -9.45 13.88
C GLY A 300 8.00 -9.37 15.12
N PRO A 301 9.11 -10.09 15.14
CA PRO A 301 9.97 -10.19 16.32
C PRO A 301 10.53 -8.82 16.74
N THR A 302 10.30 -8.46 17.98
CA THR A 302 10.75 -7.18 18.58
C THR A 302 11.55 -7.42 19.83
N THR A 303 12.72 -6.78 19.95
CA THR A 303 13.51 -6.82 21.18
C THR A 303 12.87 -5.94 22.26
N VAL A 304 12.59 -6.52 23.40
CA VAL A 304 12.10 -5.82 24.60
C VAL A 304 13.13 -5.89 25.72
N THR A 305 13.14 -4.89 26.59
CA THR A 305 13.91 -4.91 27.83
C THR A 305 12.97 -5.29 28.97
N PHE A 306 13.37 -6.24 29.78
CA PHE A 306 12.62 -6.61 30.97
C PHE A 306 13.12 -5.81 32.17
N ASP A 307 12.21 -5.15 32.89
CA ASP A 307 12.54 -4.54 34.18
C ASP A 307 12.82 -5.64 35.19
N VAL A 308 14.04 -5.66 35.69
CA VAL A 308 14.44 -6.49 36.84
C VAL A 308 14.34 -5.60 38.10
N SER A 309 13.13 -5.47 38.63
CA SER A 309 12.90 -4.82 39.94
C SER A 309 13.19 -5.81 41.08
#